data_0d55eb0f0abf2d515a23e4d9b97d5fce
#
_entry.id   0d55eb0f0abf2d515a23e4d9b97d5fce
#
_cell.length_a   1.000
_cell.length_b   1.000
_cell.length_c   1.000
_cell.angle_alpha   90.00
_cell.angle_beta   90.00
_cell.angle_gamma   90.00
#
_symmetry.space_group_name_H-M   'P 1'
#
loop_
_entity.id
_entity.type
_entity.pdbx_description
1 polymer ?
#
loop_
_entity_poly.entity_id
_entity_poly.type
_entity_poly.pdbx_seq_one_letter_code
_entity_poly.pdbx_strand_id
1 'polypeptide(L)'
;MSGPRWLEVAFGEIGVTAYPEGSNNPRITEYHAGTNIAGYDDKASWCSSFVNWSLAAANVVGTGSALARSWQDWGTPIELPVLGCIAVLWRDEPASWKGHVGFYLREDEQFVYLLGDNQLEQVREHYYPKECVLAYRWPSTKA
;
A
#
# COMPACT_ATOMS: atom_id res chain seq x y z
N MET A 1 4.51 14.30 -13.46
CA MET A 1 4.87 13.56 -12.26
C MET A 1 5.99 12.59 -12.55
N SER A 2 7.01 12.63 -11.78
CA SER A 2 8.07 11.65 -11.91
C SER A 2 7.89 10.59 -10.83
N GLY A 3 8.87 9.68 -10.75
CA GLY A 3 8.79 8.60 -9.81
C GLY A 3 8.74 7.28 -10.53
N PRO A 4 8.72 6.18 -9.76
CA PRO A 4 8.72 4.85 -10.38
C PRO A 4 7.39 4.56 -11.07
N ARG A 5 7.43 3.63 -12.02
CA ARG A 5 6.26 3.29 -12.81
C ARG A 5 5.09 2.82 -11.94
N TRP A 6 5.36 2.06 -10.87
CA TRP A 6 4.26 1.58 -10.03
C TRP A 6 3.53 2.73 -9.36
N LEU A 7 4.22 3.85 -9.11
CA LEU A 7 3.56 5.01 -8.53
C LEU A 7 2.62 5.65 -9.53
N GLU A 8 3.04 5.73 -10.80
CA GLU A 8 2.16 6.24 -11.86
C GLU A 8 0.91 5.38 -11.99
N VAL A 9 1.08 4.05 -11.93
CA VAL A 9 -0.05 3.13 -11.97
C VAL A 9 -1.00 3.41 -10.81
N ALA A 10 -0.42 3.56 -9.61
CA ALA A 10 -1.22 3.79 -8.41
C ALA A 10 -1.99 5.11 -8.48
N PHE A 11 -1.37 6.16 -9.01
CA PHE A 11 -2.05 7.45 -9.17
C PHE A 11 -3.27 7.33 -10.08
N GLY A 12 -3.20 6.46 -11.07
CA GLY A 12 -4.32 6.23 -11.98
C GLY A 12 -5.54 5.62 -11.30
N GLU A 13 -5.37 5.09 -10.09
CA GLU A 13 -6.47 4.46 -9.36
C GLU A 13 -7.12 5.37 -8.33
N ILE A 14 -6.66 6.61 -8.20
CA ILE A 14 -7.25 7.55 -7.24
C ILE A 14 -8.75 7.64 -7.50
N GLY A 15 -9.53 7.51 -6.45
CA GLY A 15 -10.99 7.57 -6.54
C GLY A 15 -11.64 6.19 -6.47
N VAL A 16 -10.88 5.12 -6.65
CA VAL A 16 -11.44 3.77 -6.49
C VAL A 16 -11.86 3.61 -5.04
N THR A 17 -13.11 3.19 -4.82
CA THR A 17 -13.67 3.10 -3.47
C THR A 17 -14.53 1.84 -3.36
N ALA A 18 -14.63 1.32 -2.14
CA ALA A 18 -15.49 0.18 -1.88
C ALA A 18 -16.94 0.59 -2.13
N TYR A 19 -17.74 -0.35 -2.61
CA TYR A 19 -19.15 -0.12 -2.87
C TYR A 19 -19.97 -0.29 -1.59
N PRO A 20 -21.21 0.20 -1.58
CA PRO A 20 -22.06 0.01 -0.40
C PRO A 20 -22.29 -1.45 -0.06
N GLU A 21 -22.70 -1.70 1.18
CA GLU A 21 -23.03 -3.03 1.65
C GLU A 21 -23.90 -3.77 0.64
N GLY A 22 -23.58 -5.00 0.37
CA GLY A 22 -24.35 -5.83 -0.54
C GLY A 22 -23.89 -5.78 -1.99
N SER A 23 -22.91 -4.94 -2.29
CA SER A 23 -22.32 -4.92 -3.64
C SER A 23 -20.79 -4.86 -3.53
N ASN A 24 -20.11 -5.18 -4.61
CA ASN A 24 -18.66 -5.25 -4.65
C ASN A 24 -18.11 -4.45 -5.81
N ASN A 25 -17.04 -3.69 -5.53
CA ASN A 25 -16.31 -3.02 -6.59
C ASN A 25 -15.37 -4.05 -7.23
N PRO A 26 -15.58 -4.41 -8.50
CA PRO A 26 -14.75 -5.44 -9.14
C PRO A 26 -13.27 -5.03 -9.22
N ARG A 27 -12.97 -3.75 -9.23
CA ARG A 27 -11.55 -3.33 -9.24
C ARG A 27 -10.87 -3.74 -7.94
N ILE A 28 -11.56 -3.62 -6.80
CA ILE A 28 -10.97 -3.99 -5.52
C ILE A 28 -10.81 -5.50 -5.42
N THR A 29 -11.79 -6.26 -5.92
CA THR A 29 -11.63 -7.71 -5.93
C THR A 29 -10.48 -8.11 -6.85
N GLU A 30 -10.21 -7.32 -7.89
CA GLU A 30 -9.06 -7.55 -8.75
C GLU A 30 -7.75 -7.31 -7.97
N TYR A 31 -7.72 -6.31 -7.09
CA TYR A 31 -6.53 -6.09 -6.25
C TYR A 31 -6.24 -7.32 -5.40
N HIS A 32 -7.28 -7.91 -4.83
CA HIS A 32 -7.12 -9.09 -3.96
C HIS A 32 -6.62 -10.31 -4.71
N ALA A 33 -6.86 -10.38 -6.02
CA ALA A 33 -6.57 -11.58 -6.80
C ALA A 33 -5.10 -11.99 -6.75
N GLY A 34 -4.20 -11.04 -6.53
CA GLY A 34 -2.77 -11.33 -6.44
C GLY A 34 -2.28 -11.63 -5.04
N THR A 35 -3.19 -11.85 -4.09
CA THR A 35 -2.82 -12.07 -2.69
C THR A 35 -3.45 -13.35 -2.17
N ASN A 36 -3.15 -13.65 -0.91
CA ASN A 36 -3.69 -14.84 -0.24
C ASN A 36 -5.18 -14.69 0.13
N ILE A 37 -5.79 -13.54 -0.19
CA ILE A 37 -7.24 -13.39 -0.03
C ILE A 37 -7.94 -13.19 -1.37
N ALA A 38 -7.40 -13.83 -2.42
CA ALA A 38 -8.06 -13.81 -3.73
C ALA A 38 -9.48 -14.32 -3.56
N GLY A 39 -10.44 -13.62 -4.15
CA GLY A 39 -11.85 -13.97 -4.05
C GLY A 39 -12.59 -13.29 -2.91
N TYR A 40 -11.89 -12.60 -2.02
CA TYR A 40 -12.56 -11.82 -0.96
C TYR A 40 -13.23 -10.60 -1.57
N ASP A 41 -14.22 -10.08 -0.86
CA ASP A 41 -14.98 -8.92 -1.35
C ASP A 41 -14.25 -7.61 -1.07
N ASP A 42 -14.87 -6.50 -1.47
CA ASP A 42 -14.26 -5.18 -1.32
C ASP A 42 -14.36 -4.62 0.10
N LYS A 43 -14.90 -5.39 1.04
CA LYS A 43 -14.96 -4.99 2.45
C LYS A 43 -13.76 -5.51 3.24
N ALA A 44 -13.02 -6.49 2.69
CA ALA A 44 -11.79 -6.96 3.31
C ALA A 44 -10.75 -5.85 3.22
N SER A 45 -9.86 -5.77 4.21
CA SER A 45 -8.80 -4.76 4.20
C SER A 45 -7.96 -4.91 2.93
N TRP A 46 -7.76 -3.83 2.19
CA TRP A 46 -7.15 -3.94 0.87
C TRP A 46 -5.94 -3.04 0.63
N CYS A 47 -5.37 -2.46 1.70
CA CYS A 47 -4.20 -1.59 1.49
C CYS A 47 -3.02 -2.36 0.89
N SER A 48 -2.74 -3.57 1.40
CA SER A 48 -1.65 -4.39 0.87
C SER A 48 -2.01 -4.97 -0.49
N SER A 49 -3.28 -5.33 -0.70
CA SER A 49 -3.73 -5.82 -2.00
C SER A 49 -3.50 -4.78 -3.08
N PHE A 50 -3.80 -3.52 -2.78
CA PHE A 50 -3.60 -2.42 -3.71
C PHE A 50 -2.11 -2.25 -4.05
N VAL A 51 -1.24 -2.32 -3.04
CA VAL A 51 0.19 -2.18 -3.27
C VAL A 51 0.71 -3.33 -4.13
N ASN A 52 0.29 -4.57 -3.83
CA ASN A 52 0.67 -5.72 -4.63
C ASN A 52 0.22 -5.56 -6.09
N TRP A 53 -1.01 -5.10 -6.29
CA TRP A 53 -1.55 -4.92 -7.63
C TRP A 53 -0.78 -3.85 -8.41
N SER A 54 -0.48 -2.73 -7.76
CA SER A 54 0.23 -1.62 -8.42
C SER A 54 1.64 -2.05 -8.84
N LEU A 55 2.33 -2.79 -7.96
CA LEU A 55 3.66 -3.29 -8.29
C LEU A 55 3.61 -4.29 -9.44
N ALA A 56 2.65 -5.22 -9.40
CA ALA A 56 2.52 -6.22 -10.45
C ALA A 56 2.26 -5.56 -11.80
N ALA A 57 1.47 -4.50 -11.84
CA ALA A 57 1.20 -3.77 -13.08
C ALA A 57 2.47 -3.14 -13.65
N ALA A 58 3.49 -2.95 -12.82
CA ALA A 58 4.78 -2.42 -13.25
C ALA A 58 5.84 -3.53 -13.32
N ASN A 59 5.41 -4.79 -13.33
CA ASN A 59 6.28 -5.97 -13.44
C ASN A 59 7.21 -6.13 -12.23
N VAL A 60 6.75 -5.74 -11.06
CA VAL A 60 7.49 -5.92 -9.81
C VAL A 60 6.73 -6.90 -8.94
N VAL A 61 7.43 -7.92 -8.44
CA VAL A 61 6.80 -8.92 -7.60
C VAL A 61 6.69 -8.40 -6.17
N GLY A 62 5.48 -8.36 -5.64
CA GLY A 62 5.23 -7.92 -4.27
C GLY A 62 5.28 -9.08 -3.29
N THR A 63 4.62 -8.90 -2.12
CA THR A 63 4.62 -9.94 -1.09
C THR A 63 3.61 -11.04 -1.36
N GLY A 64 2.58 -10.75 -2.14
CA GLY A 64 1.48 -11.70 -2.33
C GLY A 64 0.61 -11.88 -1.10
N SER A 65 0.81 -11.08 -0.06
CA SER A 65 0.08 -11.19 1.19
C SER A 65 -0.83 -9.98 1.38
N ALA A 66 -1.99 -10.20 2.00
CA ALA A 66 -2.90 -9.12 2.34
C ALA A 66 -2.51 -8.41 3.62
N LEU A 67 -1.52 -8.91 4.35
CA LEU A 67 -1.08 -8.28 5.59
C LEU A 67 -0.15 -7.10 5.29
N ALA A 68 -0.51 -5.92 5.81
CA ALA A 68 0.33 -4.74 5.61
C ALA A 68 1.74 -4.96 6.13
N ARG A 69 1.88 -5.66 7.26
CA ARG A 69 3.19 -5.88 7.85
C ARG A 69 4.05 -6.89 7.09
N SER A 70 3.48 -7.59 6.09
CA SER A 70 4.28 -8.48 5.25
C SER A 70 5.38 -7.71 4.53
N TRP A 71 5.18 -6.40 4.37
CA TRP A 71 6.15 -5.57 3.64
C TRP A 71 7.39 -5.22 4.47
N GLN A 72 7.38 -5.49 5.78
CA GLN A 72 8.54 -5.18 6.61
C GLN A 72 9.77 -5.98 6.22
N ASP A 73 9.59 -7.15 5.62
CA ASP A 73 10.71 -8.02 5.23
C ASP A 73 10.88 -8.08 3.72
N TRP A 74 10.14 -7.26 2.99
CA TRP A 74 10.16 -7.29 1.54
C TRP A 74 11.19 -6.32 0.98
N GLY A 75 11.84 -6.71 -0.12
CA GLY A 75 12.75 -5.82 -0.81
C GLY A 75 13.96 -5.46 0.03
N THR A 76 14.47 -4.26 -0.18
CA THR A 76 15.63 -3.74 0.51
C THR A 76 15.22 -2.60 1.43
N PRO A 77 15.70 -2.58 2.68
CA PRO A 77 15.39 -1.45 3.57
C PRO A 77 16.14 -0.21 3.11
N ILE A 78 15.49 0.95 3.26
CA ILE A 78 16.16 2.23 3.01
C ILE A 78 15.94 3.11 4.21
N GLU A 79 16.97 3.88 4.59
CA GLU A 79 16.89 4.74 5.76
C GLU A 79 16.08 6.00 5.50
N LEU A 80 16.31 6.59 4.34
CA LEU A 80 15.62 7.81 3.96
C LEU A 80 14.62 7.49 2.87
N PRO A 81 13.38 7.93 3.04
CA PRO A 81 12.36 7.60 2.04
C PRO A 81 12.60 8.35 0.74
N VAL A 82 12.22 7.71 -0.36
CA VAL A 82 12.23 8.33 -1.68
C VAL A 82 10.85 8.20 -2.27
N LEU A 83 10.53 9.08 -3.22
CA LEU A 83 9.22 9.11 -3.85
C LEU A 83 8.86 7.73 -4.40
N GLY A 84 7.71 7.22 -3.98
CA GLY A 84 7.22 5.94 -4.46
C GLY A 84 7.71 4.72 -3.69
N CYS A 85 8.55 4.90 -2.66
CA CYS A 85 8.95 3.75 -1.87
C CYS A 85 7.76 3.22 -1.07
N ILE A 86 7.89 1.98 -0.60
CA ILE A 86 6.85 1.35 0.21
C ILE A 86 7.04 1.79 1.65
N ALA A 87 6.00 2.36 2.25
CA ALA A 87 6.04 2.76 3.66
C ALA A 87 5.11 1.84 4.45
N VAL A 88 5.64 1.27 5.53
CA VAL A 88 4.89 0.34 6.39
C VAL A 88 4.71 1.01 7.74
N LEU A 89 3.48 1.05 8.22
CA LEU A 89 3.14 1.73 9.46
C LEU A 89 2.41 0.78 10.40
N TRP A 90 2.54 1.04 11.72
CA TRP A 90 1.76 0.27 12.69
C TRP A 90 0.41 0.94 12.90
N ARG A 91 -0.54 0.14 13.33
CA ARG A 91 -1.86 0.61 13.73
C ARG A 91 -2.14 0.09 15.12
N ASP A 92 -2.81 0.90 15.93
CA ASP A 92 -3.15 0.61 17.32
C ASP A 92 -1.92 0.66 18.20
N GLU A 93 -0.92 -0.18 17.95
CA GLU A 93 0.33 -0.15 18.71
C GLU A 93 1.44 -0.84 17.92
N PRO A 94 2.70 -0.47 18.19
CA PRO A 94 3.82 -1.01 17.42
C PRO A 94 3.96 -2.53 17.45
N ALA A 95 3.55 -3.17 18.54
CA ALA A 95 3.68 -4.62 18.67
C ALA A 95 2.51 -5.41 18.08
N SER A 96 1.46 -4.71 17.63
CA SER A 96 0.30 -5.37 17.06
C SER A 96 0.62 -5.95 15.68
N TRP A 97 -0.17 -6.93 15.24
CA TRP A 97 -0.07 -7.45 13.88
C TRP A 97 -0.70 -6.48 12.87
N LYS A 98 -1.49 -5.54 13.34
CA LYS A 98 -2.19 -4.60 12.48
C LYS A 98 -1.24 -3.56 11.94
N GLY A 99 -1.50 -3.11 10.73
CA GLY A 99 -0.66 -2.12 10.10
C GLY A 99 -1.31 -1.49 8.90
N HIS A 100 -0.53 -0.63 8.27
CA HIS A 100 -0.95 0.03 7.04
C HIS A 100 0.25 0.08 6.11
N VAL A 101 0.00 0.07 4.82
CA VAL A 101 1.06 0.16 3.82
C VAL A 101 0.58 1.05 2.68
N GLY A 102 1.49 1.84 2.14
CA GLY A 102 1.19 2.71 1.02
C GLY A 102 2.47 3.17 0.35
N PHE A 103 2.31 3.99 -0.69
CA PHE A 103 3.44 4.54 -1.42
C PHE A 103 3.78 5.92 -0.88
N TYR A 104 5.04 6.12 -0.53
CA TYR A 104 5.51 7.38 0.02
C TYR A 104 5.49 8.48 -1.05
N LEU A 105 4.96 9.63 -0.68
CA LEU A 105 4.94 10.80 -1.56
C LEU A 105 5.86 11.91 -1.06
N ARG A 106 5.69 12.31 0.19
CA ARG A 106 6.47 13.36 0.82
C ARG A 106 6.20 13.36 2.32
N GLU A 107 6.85 14.26 3.03
CA GLU A 107 6.64 14.38 4.48
C GLU A 107 6.85 15.81 4.94
N ASP A 108 6.36 16.10 6.13
CA ASP A 108 6.70 17.31 6.84
C ASP A 108 7.26 16.90 8.21
N GLU A 109 7.31 17.83 9.17
CA GLU A 109 7.93 17.54 10.45
C GLU A 109 7.20 16.45 11.24
N GLN A 110 5.89 16.35 11.07
CA GLN A 110 5.07 15.46 11.89
C GLN A 110 4.44 14.31 11.12
N PHE A 111 4.24 14.46 9.82
CA PHE A 111 3.45 13.51 9.04
C PHE A 111 4.16 13.04 7.79
N VAL A 112 3.86 11.79 7.40
CA VAL A 112 4.19 11.29 6.07
C VAL A 112 2.91 11.26 5.26
N TYR A 113 3.03 11.52 3.96
CA TYR A 113 1.90 11.51 3.04
C TYR A 113 2.06 10.32 2.12
N LEU A 114 1.05 9.45 2.12
CA LEU A 114 1.09 8.20 1.36
C LEU A 114 -0.06 8.14 0.38
N LEU A 115 0.17 7.45 -0.73
CA LEU A 115 -0.87 7.12 -1.68
C LEU A 115 -1.27 5.67 -1.49
N GLY A 116 -2.56 5.42 -1.29
CA GLY A 116 -3.06 4.07 -1.13
C GLY A 116 -4.48 4.08 -0.62
N ASP A 117 -4.94 2.90 -0.18
CA ASP A 117 -6.22 2.77 0.48
C ASP A 117 -6.11 3.36 1.89
N ASN A 118 -7.14 4.06 2.33
CA ASN A 118 -7.19 4.59 3.68
C ASN A 118 -8.43 4.07 4.41
N GLN A 119 -8.65 4.55 5.64
CA GLN A 119 -9.77 4.07 6.45
C GLN A 119 -11.13 4.44 5.89
N LEU A 120 -11.18 5.30 4.88
CA LEU A 120 -12.44 5.58 4.16
C LEU A 120 -12.64 4.58 3.02
N GLU A 121 -11.75 3.60 2.90
CA GLU A 121 -11.79 2.54 1.90
C GLU A 121 -11.81 3.11 0.48
N GLN A 122 -10.86 4.01 0.26
CA GLN A 122 -10.75 4.73 -1.01
C GLN A 122 -9.28 4.95 -1.32
N VAL A 123 -8.90 4.81 -2.59
CA VAL A 123 -7.54 5.15 -3.01
C VAL A 123 -7.40 6.66 -3.03
N ARG A 124 -6.49 7.16 -2.23
CA ARG A 124 -6.24 8.60 -2.17
C ARG A 124 -4.93 8.88 -1.47
N GLU A 125 -4.49 10.12 -1.56
CA GLU A 125 -3.39 10.60 -0.74
C GLU A 125 -3.92 10.89 0.66
N HIS A 126 -3.18 10.45 1.69
CA HIS A 126 -3.57 10.69 3.07
C HIS A 126 -2.33 10.78 3.93
N TYR A 127 -2.45 11.46 5.07
CA TYR A 127 -1.32 11.68 5.96
C TYR A 127 -1.42 10.79 7.19
N TYR A 128 -0.24 10.46 7.75
CA TYR A 128 -0.13 9.59 8.93
C TYR A 128 1.02 10.09 9.79
N PRO A 129 0.94 9.94 11.13
CA PRO A 129 2.03 10.38 12.00
C PRO A 129 3.33 9.66 11.65
N LYS A 130 4.43 10.42 11.57
CA LYS A 130 5.73 9.82 11.25
C LYS A 130 6.15 8.78 12.29
N GLU A 131 5.73 8.97 13.56
CA GLU A 131 6.10 8.02 14.61
C GLU A 131 5.55 6.62 14.33
N CYS A 132 4.54 6.49 13.47
CA CYS A 132 3.96 5.19 13.17
C CYS A 132 4.73 4.42 12.10
N VAL A 133 5.72 5.03 11.46
CA VAL A 133 6.47 4.36 10.40
C VAL A 133 7.37 3.30 10.99
N LEU A 134 7.24 2.07 10.47
CA LEU A 134 8.07 0.94 10.88
C LEU A 134 9.21 0.72 9.91
N ALA A 135 8.99 0.98 8.63
CA ALA A 135 10.02 0.69 7.63
C ALA A 135 9.70 1.41 6.34
N TYR A 136 10.75 1.72 5.59
CA TYR A 136 10.67 2.12 4.19
C TYR A 136 11.39 1.05 3.39
N ARG A 137 10.77 0.56 2.32
CA ARG A 137 11.30 -0.53 1.53
C ARG A 137 11.31 -0.17 0.05
N TRP A 138 12.25 -0.75 -0.67
CA TRP A 138 12.38 -0.55 -2.10
C TRP A 138 12.55 -1.92 -2.76
N PRO A 139 12.03 -2.13 -3.98
CA PRO A 139 12.21 -3.42 -4.63
C PRO A 139 13.69 -3.80 -4.71
N SER A 140 14.01 -5.05 -4.38
CA SER A 140 15.37 -5.52 -4.52
C SER A 140 15.76 -5.57 -5.98
N THR A 141 16.95 -5.07 -6.28
CA THR A 141 17.49 -5.18 -7.64
C THR A 141 18.16 -6.54 -7.74
N LYS A 142 17.73 -7.33 -8.70
CA LYS A 142 18.36 -8.64 -8.91
C LYS A 142 19.33 -8.54 -10.05
N ALA A 143 20.50 -9.01 -9.78
CA ALA A 143 21.50 -9.08 -10.84
C ALA A 143 21.17 -10.23 -11.77
#